data_cbc221b668341105ff8c7e3c49cd5a5c
#
_entry.id   cbc221b668341105ff8c7e3c49cd5a5c
#
_cell.length_a   1.000
_cell.length_b   1.000
_cell.length_c   1.000
_cell.angle_alpha   90.00
_cell.angle_beta   90.00
_cell.angle_gamma   90.00
#
_symmetry.space_group_name_H-M   'P 1'
#
loop_
_entity.id
_entity.type
_entity.pdbx_description
1 polymer ?
#
loop_
_entity_poly.entity_id
_entity_poly.type
_entity_poly.pdbx_seq_one_letter_code
_entity_poly.pdbx_strand_id
1 'polypeptide(L)' 'ASAAGIAKILFFVFLALTLASFVLGLFRR' A
#
# COMPACT_ATOMS: atom_id res chain seq x y z
N ALA A 1 -21.17 4.14 0.03
CA ALA A 1 -19.79 4.10 0.56
C ALA A 1 -19.73 4.85 1.88
N SER A 2 -19.06 4.28 2.86
CA SER A 2 -18.87 4.90 4.17
C SER A 2 -17.45 5.41 4.29
N ALA A 3 -17.24 6.31 5.26
CA ALA A 3 -15.90 6.82 5.51
C ALA A 3 -14.93 5.68 5.88
N ALA A 4 -15.41 4.70 6.63
CA ALA A 4 -14.61 3.56 7.01
C ALA A 4 -14.22 2.72 5.80
N GLY A 5 -15.13 2.55 4.85
CA GLY A 5 -14.85 1.82 3.63
C GLY A 5 -13.81 2.51 2.75
N ILE A 6 -13.93 3.82 2.63
CA ILE A 6 -12.97 4.60 1.86
C ILE A 6 -11.60 4.57 2.51
N ALA A 7 -11.55 4.72 3.83
CA ALA A 7 -10.30 4.69 4.57
C ALA A 7 -9.60 3.34 4.42
N LYS A 8 -10.37 2.26 4.42
CA LYS A 8 -9.81 0.93 4.24
C LYS A 8 -9.14 0.78 2.89
N ILE A 9 -9.79 1.26 1.83
CA ILE A 9 -9.24 1.18 0.48
C ILE A 9 -7.94 1.99 0.39
N LEU A 10 -7.95 3.21 0.90
CA LEU A 10 -6.76 4.05 0.89
C LEU A 10 -5.63 3.43 1.68
N PHE A 11 -5.95 2.82 2.81
CA PHE A 11 -4.96 2.15 3.64
C PHE A 11 -4.33 0.98 2.89
N PHE A 12 -5.13 0.19 2.20
CA PHE A 12 -4.64 -0.93 1.42
C PHE A 12 -3.74 -0.48 0.27
N VAL A 13 -4.13 0.58 -0.41
CA VAL A 13 -3.32 1.13 -1.50
C VAL A 13 -1.96 1.57 -0.99
N PHE A 14 -1.94 2.22 0.16
CA PHE A 14 -0.70 2.67 0.76
C PHE A 14 0.19 1.49 1.13
N LEU A 15 -0.39 0.48 1.72
CA LEU A 15 0.36 -0.72 2.08
C LEU A 15 0.94 -1.41 0.85
N ALA A 16 0.14 -1.52 -0.20
CA ALA A 16 0.59 -2.16 -1.42
C ALA A 16 1.78 -1.41 -2.03
N LEU A 17 1.70 -0.09 -2.07
CA LEU A 17 2.79 0.73 -2.59
C LEU A 17 4.04 0.61 -1.75
N THR A 18 3.89 0.59 -0.44
CA THR A 18 5.02 0.46 0.48
C THR A 18 5.70 -0.91 0.31
N LEU A 19 4.90 -1.96 0.24
CA LEU A 19 5.44 -3.30 0.06
C LEU A 19 6.13 -3.45 -1.29
N ALA A 20 5.54 -2.90 -2.34
CA ALA A 20 6.15 -2.95 -3.67
C ALA A 20 7.49 -2.24 -3.68
N SER A 21 7.56 -1.07 -3.05
CA SER A 21 8.81 -0.32 -2.95
C SER A 21 9.86 -1.10 -2.16
N PHE A 22 9.44 -1.75 -1.09
CA PHE A 22 10.33 -2.54 -0.25
C PHE A 22 10.93 -3.70 -1.05
N VAL A 23 10.08 -4.42 -1.76
CA VAL A 23 10.52 -5.57 -2.56
C VAL A 23 11.47 -5.12 -3.67
N LEU A 24 11.14 -4.02 -4.35
CA LEU A 24 11.99 -3.48 -5.40
C LEU A 24 13.35 -3.07 -4.84
N GLY A 25 13.36 -2.43 -3.69
CA GLY A 25 14.61 -2.04 -3.04
C GLY A 25 15.49 -3.25 -2.73
N LEU A 26 14.88 -4.32 -2.28
CA LEU A 26 15.60 -5.55 -1.99
C LEU A 26 16.21 -6.16 -3.24
N PHE A 27 15.46 -6.12 -4.34
CA PHE A 27 15.92 -6.69 -5.62
C PHE A 27 17.05 -5.89 -6.24
N ARG A 28 17.07 -4.59 -5.96
CA ARG A 28 18.03 -3.69 -6.60
C ARG A 28 19.28 -3.43 -5.77
N ARG A 29 19.40 -4.05 -4.64
CA ARG A 29 20.55 -3.83 -3.76
C ARG A 29 21.83 -4.45 -4.32
#